data_9229975ef3e12400348d2a21bcaf172c
#
_entry.id   9229975ef3e12400348d2a21bcaf172c
#
_cell.length_a   1.000
_cell.length_b   1.000
_cell.length_c   1.000
_cell.angle_alpha   90.00
_cell.angle_beta   90.00
_cell.angle_gamma   90.00
#
_symmetry.space_group_name_H-M   'P 1'
#
loop_
_entity.id
_entity.type
_entity.pdbx_description
1 polymer ?
#
loop_
_entity_poly.entity_id
_entity_poly.type
_entity_poly.pdbx_seq_one_letter_code
_entity_poly.pdbx_strand_id
1 'polypeptide(L)'
;MKGADTMNITDVRVRKVANEGKMKAIVSITIYEEFVVHDIKVIEGEKGLFIAMPSRKATDGEYRDIAHPINSGTRDMIQKLILGKYQEMLDAEPAEAVEAVE
;
A
#
# COMPACT_ATOMS: atom_id res chain seq x y z
N MET A 1 4.24 18.15 -18.31
CA MET A 1 3.79 17.94 -17.84
C MET A 1 3.47 17.10 -17.50
N LYS A 2 3.70 16.87 -17.35
CA LYS A 2 3.38 16.24 -17.05
C LYS A 2 2.58 15.84 -16.22
N GLY A 3 2.67 16.19 -15.63
CA GLY A 3 1.92 15.82 -14.53
C GLY A 3 0.53 15.54 -14.81
N ALA A 4 0.01 16.07 -15.82
CA ALA A 4 -1.37 15.84 -16.15
C ALA A 4 -1.66 14.39 -16.42
N ASP A 5 -0.66 13.64 -16.74
CA ASP A 5 -0.89 12.26 -17.04
C ASP A 5 -0.70 11.35 -15.85
N THR A 6 -0.45 11.89 -14.69
CA THR A 6 -0.18 11.08 -13.53
C THR A 6 -1.36 11.09 -12.60
N MET A 7 -1.75 9.94 -12.13
CA MET A 7 -2.81 9.80 -11.19
C MET A 7 -2.45 10.53 -9.91
N ASN A 8 -3.38 11.29 -9.37
CA ASN A 8 -3.11 12.08 -8.17
C ASN A 8 -3.58 11.34 -6.93
N ILE A 9 -2.64 10.87 -6.14
CA ILE A 9 -2.94 10.22 -4.88
C ILE A 9 -3.01 11.31 -3.82
N THR A 10 -4.19 11.55 -3.31
CA THR A 10 -4.41 12.67 -2.40
C THR A 10 -4.33 12.28 -0.94
N ASP A 11 -4.35 11.00 -0.63
CA ASP A 11 -4.20 10.58 0.75
C ASP A 11 -3.70 9.15 0.79
N VAL A 12 -2.88 8.83 1.76
CA VAL A 12 -2.38 7.48 1.96
C VAL A 12 -2.54 7.17 3.44
N ARG A 13 -3.29 6.13 3.76
CA ARG A 13 -3.50 5.76 5.14
C ARG A 13 -2.89 4.41 5.40
N VAL A 14 -1.96 4.35 6.31
CA VAL A 14 -1.21 3.15 6.62
C VAL A 14 -1.63 2.64 7.98
N ARG A 15 -1.98 1.36 8.04
CA ARG A 15 -2.31 0.73 9.31
C ARG A 15 -1.34 -0.41 9.53
N LYS A 16 -0.53 -0.27 10.55
CA LYS A 16 0.51 -1.25 10.83
C LYS A 16 -0.13 -2.54 11.34
N VAL A 17 0.38 -3.64 10.86
CA VAL A 17 -0.10 -4.94 11.29
C VAL A 17 0.86 -5.48 12.32
N ALA A 18 0.35 -5.80 13.50
CA ALA A 18 1.19 -6.25 14.59
C ALA A 18 1.32 -7.75 14.54
N ASN A 19 2.11 -8.25 13.66
CA ASN A 19 2.34 -9.69 13.66
C ASN A 19 3.73 -9.94 13.14
N GLU A 20 4.14 -11.17 13.16
CA GLU A 20 5.47 -11.52 12.81
C GLU A 20 5.62 -12.02 11.41
N GLY A 21 4.60 -12.00 10.63
CA GLY A 21 4.67 -12.48 9.27
C GLY A 21 5.31 -11.46 8.35
N LYS A 22 5.25 -11.74 7.08
CA LYS A 22 5.82 -10.85 6.09
C LYS A 22 4.95 -9.65 5.79
N MET A 23 3.68 -9.68 6.11
CA MET A 23 2.80 -8.55 5.87
C MET A 23 2.99 -7.54 6.98
N LYS A 24 3.47 -6.36 6.65
CA LYS A 24 3.83 -5.37 7.65
C LYS A 24 2.78 -4.29 7.83
N ALA A 25 1.96 -4.04 6.84
CA ALA A 25 0.94 -3.00 6.95
C ALA A 25 -0.13 -3.22 5.92
N ILE A 26 -1.29 -2.64 6.19
CA ILE A 26 -2.39 -2.60 5.23
C ILE A 26 -2.64 -1.13 4.95
N VAL A 27 -2.80 -0.81 3.69
CA VAL A 27 -2.81 0.58 3.24
C VAL A 27 -4.04 0.84 2.40
N SER A 28 -4.58 2.04 2.54
CA SER A 28 -5.62 2.54 1.64
C SER A 28 -5.09 3.79 0.99
N ILE A 29 -5.36 3.96 -0.30
CA ILE A 29 -5.00 5.19 -0.99
C ILE A 29 -6.25 5.84 -1.52
N THR A 30 -6.28 7.17 -1.49
CA THR A 30 -7.36 7.95 -2.04
C THR A 30 -6.85 8.64 -3.30
N ILE A 31 -7.62 8.56 -4.35
CA ILE A 31 -7.25 9.10 -5.64
C ILE A 31 -8.16 10.26 -5.98
N TYR A 32 -7.59 11.43 -6.22
CA TYR A 32 -8.34 12.65 -6.59
C TYR A 32 -9.43 12.99 -5.56
N GLU A 33 -9.30 12.51 -4.36
CA GLU A 33 -10.32 12.72 -3.31
C GLU A 33 -11.69 12.19 -3.72
N GLU A 34 -11.72 11.27 -4.66
CA GLU A 34 -12.97 10.74 -5.15
C GLU A 34 -13.04 9.23 -5.13
N PHE A 35 -11.91 8.57 -5.01
CA PHE A 35 -11.90 7.12 -5.16
C PHE A 35 -10.87 6.54 -4.21
N VAL A 36 -11.22 5.49 -3.52
CA VAL A 36 -10.28 4.89 -2.58
C VAL A 36 -10.05 3.43 -2.94
N VAL A 37 -8.81 2.98 -2.81
CA VAL A 37 -8.47 1.58 -2.97
C VAL A 37 -7.99 1.07 -1.62
N HIS A 38 -8.68 0.07 -1.10
CA HIS A 38 -8.35 -0.53 0.19
C HIS A 38 -7.53 -1.79 0.01
N ASP A 39 -6.94 -2.24 1.09
CA ASP A 39 -6.32 -3.57 1.17
C ASP A 39 -5.07 -3.72 0.32
N ILE A 40 -4.35 -2.64 0.14
CA ILE A 40 -3.02 -2.73 -0.41
C ILE A 40 -2.10 -3.13 0.74
N LYS A 41 -1.18 -4.04 0.51
CA LYS A 41 -0.36 -4.55 1.60
C LYS A 41 1.09 -4.18 1.40
N VAL A 42 1.77 -3.88 2.51
CA VAL A 42 3.22 -3.71 2.50
C VAL A 42 3.81 -5.04 2.97
N ILE A 43 4.65 -5.61 2.15
CA ILE A 43 5.18 -6.95 2.40
C ILE A 43 6.70 -6.90 2.41
N GLU A 44 7.29 -7.64 3.30
CA GLU A 44 8.74 -7.72 3.38
C GLU A 44 9.21 -8.90 2.56
N GLY A 45 9.94 -8.64 1.49
CA GLY A 45 10.48 -9.68 0.66
C GLY A 45 11.97 -9.80 0.85
N GLU A 46 12.59 -10.66 0.08
CA GLU A 46 14.01 -10.88 0.21
C GLU A 46 14.83 -9.66 -0.13
N LYS A 47 14.34 -8.85 -1.04
CA LYS A 47 15.09 -7.68 -1.47
C LYS A 47 14.59 -6.41 -0.84
N GLY A 48 13.70 -6.49 0.10
CA GLY A 48 13.19 -5.32 0.78
C GLY A 48 11.69 -5.27 0.73
N LEU A 49 11.15 -4.12 1.07
CA LEU A 49 9.71 -3.96 1.13
C LEU A 49 9.13 -3.73 -0.26
N PHE A 50 7.97 -4.28 -0.48
CA PHE A 50 7.24 -3.99 -1.70
C PHE A 50 5.75 -3.99 -1.39
N ILE A 51 4.95 -3.56 -2.35
CA ILE A 51 3.50 -3.53 -2.15
C ILE A 51 2.83 -4.62 -2.95
N ALA A 52 1.72 -5.12 -2.41
CA ALA A 52 0.88 -6.07 -3.10
C ALA A 52 -0.50 -5.46 -3.21
N MET A 53 -1.06 -5.50 -4.40
CA MET A 53 -2.38 -4.92 -4.63
C MET A 53 -3.46 -5.82 -4.08
N PRO A 54 -4.65 -5.30 -3.84
CA PRO A 54 -5.73 -6.16 -3.35
C PRO A 54 -6.06 -7.24 -4.37
N SER A 55 -6.23 -8.43 -3.88
CA SER A 55 -6.49 -9.56 -4.76
C SER A 55 -7.45 -10.53 -4.09
N ARG A 56 -7.98 -11.44 -4.86
CA ARG A 56 -8.85 -12.45 -4.31
C ARG A 56 -8.60 -13.78 -5.02
N LYS A 57 -8.93 -14.86 -4.35
CA LYS A 57 -8.74 -16.17 -4.91
C LYS A 57 -9.88 -16.48 -5.87
N ALA A 58 -9.53 -16.84 -7.08
CA ALA A 58 -10.53 -17.18 -8.07
C ALA A 58 -10.94 -18.64 -7.92
N THR A 59 -11.94 -19.04 -8.68
CA THR A 59 -12.45 -20.41 -8.58
C THR A 59 -11.43 -21.44 -9.00
N ASP A 60 -10.45 -21.07 -9.81
CA ASP A 60 -9.43 -22.00 -10.24
C ASP A 60 -8.29 -22.10 -9.23
N GLY A 61 -8.41 -21.43 -8.08
CA GLY A 61 -7.38 -21.51 -7.07
C GLY A 61 -6.31 -20.45 -7.16
N GLU A 62 -6.29 -19.67 -8.21
CA GLU A 62 -5.27 -18.66 -8.37
C GLU A 62 -5.73 -17.31 -7.86
N TYR A 63 -4.80 -16.50 -7.39
CA TYR A 63 -5.12 -15.18 -6.93
C TYR A 63 -5.04 -14.20 -8.08
N ARG A 64 -6.01 -13.29 -8.15
CA ARG A 64 -6.05 -12.28 -9.18
C ARG A 64 -6.26 -10.94 -8.51
N ASP A 65 -5.56 -9.93 -9.00
CA ASP A 65 -5.71 -8.60 -8.45
C ASP A 65 -7.11 -8.08 -8.72
N ILE A 66 -7.69 -7.46 -7.72
CA ILE A 66 -8.96 -6.77 -7.87
C ILE A 66 -8.73 -5.42 -8.52
N ALA A 67 -7.62 -4.78 -8.19
CA ALA A 67 -7.26 -3.47 -8.73
C ALA A 67 -5.75 -3.40 -8.80
N HIS A 68 -5.23 -2.81 -9.87
CA HIS A 68 -3.79 -2.68 -9.99
C HIS A 68 -3.46 -1.61 -11.02
N PRO A 69 -2.27 -1.00 -10.91
CA PRO A 69 -1.85 -0.06 -11.93
C PRO A 69 -1.53 -0.80 -13.22
N ILE A 70 -1.74 -0.12 -14.32
CA ILE A 70 -1.55 -0.76 -15.61
C ILE A 70 -0.31 -0.27 -16.34
N ASN A 71 0.51 0.50 -15.68
CA ASN A 71 1.80 0.84 -16.26
C ASN A 71 2.83 0.94 -15.13
N SER A 72 4.08 0.80 -15.50
CA SER A 72 5.13 0.72 -14.50
C SER A 72 5.38 2.07 -13.82
N GLY A 73 5.17 3.16 -14.53
CA GLY A 73 5.35 4.47 -13.90
C GLY A 73 4.39 4.71 -12.77
N THR A 74 3.13 4.35 -12.98
CA THR A 74 2.13 4.49 -11.92
C THR A 74 2.42 3.54 -10.77
N ARG A 75 2.83 2.31 -11.08
CA ARG A 75 3.14 1.37 -10.03
C ARG A 75 4.30 1.86 -9.17
N ASP A 76 5.34 2.40 -9.79
CA ASP A 76 6.47 2.92 -9.05
C ASP A 76 6.06 4.11 -8.20
N MET A 77 5.23 4.98 -8.72
CA MET A 77 4.78 6.14 -7.98
C MET A 77 3.98 5.72 -6.75
N ILE A 78 3.06 4.78 -6.92
CA ILE A 78 2.25 4.30 -5.81
C ILE A 78 3.14 3.63 -4.77
N GLN A 79 4.07 2.80 -5.22
CA GLN A 79 4.94 2.10 -4.29
C GLN A 79 5.80 3.08 -3.50
N LYS A 80 6.35 4.08 -4.15
CA LYS A 80 7.16 5.06 -3.44
C LYS A 80 6.35 5.85 -2.44
N LEU A 81 5.13 6.22 -2.80
CA LEU A 81 4.29 6.96 -1.85
C LEU A 81 3.94 6.11 -0.65
N ILE A 82 3.57 4.87 -0.88
CA ILE A 82 3.15 4.01 0.21
C ILE A 82 4.33 3.68 1.12
N LEU A 83 5.45 3.31 0.54
CA LEU A 83 6.61 2.95 1.35
C LEU A 83 7.16 4.16 2.09
N GLY A 84 7.10 5.34 1.47
CA GLY A 84 7.51 6.54 2.15
C GLY A 84 6.63 6.84 3.35
N LYS A 85 5.31 6.69 3.17
CA LYS A 85 4.40 6.93 4.28
C LYS A 85 4.57 5.91 5.38
N TYR A 86 4.80 4.66 5.01
CA TYR A 86 5.04 3.62 5.98
C TYR A 86 6.31 3.92 6.79
N GLN A 87 7.35 4.37 6.13
CA GLN A 87 8.58 4.71 6.83
C GLN A 87 8.39 5.90 7.75
N GLU A 88 7.63 6.90 7.31
CA GLU A 88 7.33 8.03 8.18
C GLU A 88 6.59 7.59 9.42
N MET A 89 5.65 6.66 9.27
CA MET A 89 4.92 6.16 10.41
C MET A 89 5.83 5.44 11.38
N LEU A 90 6.74 4.63 10.88
CA LEU A 90 7.67 3.95 11.76
C LEU A 90 8.58 4.91 12.48
N ASP A 91 9.04 5.94 11.80
CA ASP A 91 9.94 6.90 12.41
C ASP A 91 9.26 7.74 13.46
N ALA A 92 8.00 8.05 13.26
CA ALA A 92 7.29 8.92 14.16
C ALA A 92 6.69 8.21 15.34
N GLU A 93 6.55 6.91 15.26
CA GLU A 93 5.77 6.18 16.22
C GLU A 93 6.64 5.51 17.24
N PRO A 94 6.44 5.73 18.52
CA PRO A 94 7.16 4.94 19.50
C PRO A 94 6.66 3.51 19.48
N ALA A 95 7.45 2.65 19.99
CA ALA A 95 7.12 1.25 19.95
C ALA A 95 5.79 0.93 20.55
N GLU A 96 5.43 1.61 21.60
CA GLU A 96 4.22 1.25 22.26
C GLU A 96 3.00 1.80 21.58
N ALA A 97 3.12 2.58 20.56
CA ALA A 97 1.95 3.12 19.93
C ALA A 97 1.35 2.19 18.92
N VAL A 98 1.93 1.09 18.77
CA VAL A 98 1.48 0.28 17.75
C VAL A 98 0.09 -0.18 17.82
N GLU A 99 -0.39 -0.29 18.97
CA GLU A 99 -1.61 -0.85 19.08
C GLU A 99 -2.69 -0.14 18.54
N ALA A 100 -2.53 0.92 18.27
CA ALA A 100 -3.59 1.64 17.92
C ALA A 100 -4.27 1.20 16.76
N VAL A 101 -4.18 0.40 16.36
CA VAL A 101 -4.81 0.10 15.36
C VAL A 101 -5.97 -0.26 15.40
N GLU A 102 -6.61 -0.26 15.54
CA GLU A 102 -7.80 -0.50 15.46
C GLU A 102 -8.22 -0.54 14.72
#